data_288f3f6eb807af54bdaa5061383991ac
#
_entry.id   288f3f6eb807af54bdaa5061383991ac
#
_cell.length_a   1.000
_cell.length_b   1.000
_cell.length_c   1.000
_cell.angle_alpha   90.00
_cell.angle_beta   90.00
_cell.angle_gamma   90.00
#
_symmetry.space_group_name_H-M   'P 1'
#
loop_
_entity.id
_entity.type
_entity.pdbx_description
1 polymer ?
#
loop_
_entity_poly.entity_id
_entity_poly.type
_entity_poly.pdbx_seq_one_letter_code
_entity_poly.pdbx_strand_id
1 'polypeptide(L)'
;MSRSATSSLLRRGQAAVAVRARVAVVGEVLLKQTPVLAILVGAPGVAALLDGQRDLSAALLLPTVVLCGLGAWSRRFETRKDLRRIEAVVTLALIFVFSTLLAVPAFMTLGMPVWDAAFEAASGITTTGLSVATDAESWPISAHFLRAWMQWCGGVVIAIAGVALLMDSGRATKILGSQSVGGTDYFASTRAKARLVLTGYSIITALGVLIAIPLFPGWWEGPMIALAAVSTGGFSPRDSSLAEYSAAAQVFTMILCIATSVSLLSYAVAAKLGPRSALSRGTAPATLGIILIGSLLYAVAHVALRGWDSNAVFLGVLNHISAQTTAGFATSPIMPLSPLVLILIVAMVLGGDVGSTTGGIKTARVTMLARMVALVFLRLRLPASAVSHLKIGNKRADAEAILFSAALLVVYLLSALIFWSALYIAGHPALPALFDAVSALSGVGHSTGVIGPDLNVGLKIMTVFAMLLGRLEFFVLIALFLPSTWISRS
;
A
#
# COMPACT_ATOMS: atom_id res chain seq x y z
N MET A 1 -8.38 -13.94 -49.64
CA MET A 1 -8.89 -12.86 -48.77
C MET A 1 -8.13 -12.89 -47.50
N SER A 2 -7.44 -11.81 -47.20
CA SER A 2 -6.21 -11.79 -46.39
C SER A 2 -6.44 -11.80 -44.88
N ARG A 3 -5.53 -12.45 -44.16
CA ARG A 3 -5.40 -12.43 -42.66
C ARG A 3 -5.41 -11.02 -42.06
N SER A 4 -5.14 -9.97 -42.85
CA SER A 4 -5.15 -8.57 -42.41
C SER A 4 -6.56 -8.00 -42.19
N ALA A 5 -7.55 -8.42 -42.99
CA ALA A 5 -8.93 -7.95 -42.85
C ALA A 5 -9.62 -8.51 -41.59
N THR A 6 -9.33 -9.78 -41.27
CA THR A 6 -9.88 -10.44 -40.07
C THR A 6 -9.31 -9.84 -38.77
N SER A 7 -8.03 -9.47 -38.79
CA SER A 7 -7.39 -8.81 -37.63
C SER A 7 -7.90 -7.38 -37.37
N SER A 8 -8.26 -6.66 -38.46
CA SER A 8 -8.82 -5.31 -38.35
C SER A 8 -10.29 -5.32 -37.87
N LEU A 9 -11.08 -6.31 -38.26
CA LEU A 9 -12.45 -6.49 -37.79
C LEU A 9 -12.52 -6.92 -36.36
N LEU A 10 -11.60 -7.79 -35.88
CA LEU A 10 -11.48 -8.19 -34.48
C LEU A 10 -11.04 -6.99 -33.59
N ARG A 11 -10.12 -6.17 -34.08
CA ARG A 11 -9.73 -4.93 -33.37
C ARG A 11 -10.88 -3.91 -33.29
N ARG A 12 -11.67 -3.75 -34.35
CA ARG A 12 -12.84 -2.86 -34.35
C ARG A 12 -13.95 -3.36 -33.42
N GLY A 13 -14.22 -4.66 -33.41
CA GLY A 13 -15.21 -5.27 -32.51
C GLY A 13 -14.83 -5.15 -31.04
N GLN A 14 -13.54 -5.31 -30.70
CA GLN A 14 -13.05 -5.12 -29.30
C GLN A 14 -13.07 -3.66 -28.87
N ALA A 15 -12.78 -2.70 -29.74
CA ALA A 15 -12.85 -1.28 -29.45
C ALA A 15 -14.27 -0.77 -29.18
N ALA A 16 -15.28 -1.37 -29.85
CA ALA A 16 -16.68 -0.98 -29.68
C ALA A 16 -17.28 -1.42 -28.32
N VAL A 17 -16.68 -2.41 -27.64
CA VAL A 17 -17.15 -2.94 -26.34
C VAL A 17 -16.42 -2.30 -25.16
N ALA A 18 -15.32 -1.55 -25.39
CA ALA A 18 -14.55 -0.93 -24.32
C ALA A 18 -15.37 0.16 -23.60
N VAL A 19 -15.66 -0.09 -22.33
CA VAL A 19 -16.40 0.83 -21.47
C VAL A 19 -15.46 1.96 -21.00
N ARG A 20 -15.84 3.22 -21.19
CA ARG A 20 -15.07 4.43 -20.88
C ARG A 20 -15.53 5.08 -19.61
N ALA A 21 -14.62 5.84 -18.99
CA ALA A 21 -14.94 6.72 -17.87
C ALA A 21 -15.68 7.98 -18.39
N ARG A 22 -16.79 8.29 -17.76
CA ARG A 22 -17.54 9.54 -17.99
C ARG A 22 -17.00 10.61 -17.08
N VAL A 23 -16.32 11.63 -17.61
CA VAL A 23 -15.69 12.71 -16.84
C VAL A 23 -16.66 13.36 -15.84
N ALA A 24 -17.90 13.66 -16.28
CA ALA A 24 -18.92 14.24 -15.39
C ALA A 24 -19.27 13.32 -14.21
N VAL A 25 -19.30 11.99 -14.43
CA VAL A 25 -19.59 11.02 -13.35
C VAL A 25 -18.42 10.95 -12.37
N VAL A 26 -17.18 10.92 -12.88
CA VAL A 26 -15.97 10.96 -12.03
C VAL A 26 -15.95 12.23 -11.19
N GLY A 27 -16.24 13.42 -11.78
CA GLY A 27 -16.32 14.68 -11.06
C GLY A 27 -17.41 14.68 -9.99
N GLU A 28 -18.61 14.15 -10.30
CA GLU A 28 -19.70 14.01 -9.32
C GLU A 28 -19.32 13.09 -8.15
N VAL A 29 -18.67 11.95 -8.43
CA VAL A 29 -18.24 11.02 -7.39
C VAL A 29 -17.14 11.64 -6.53
N LEU A 30 -16.16 12.33 -7.12
CA LEU A 30 -15.14 13.08 -6.38
C LEU A 30 -15.75 14.15 -5.49
N LEU A 31 -16.72 14.92 -5.99
CA LEU A 31 -17.41 15.93 -5.20
C LEU A 31 -18.10 15.31 -3.97
N LYS A 32 -18.64 14.09 -4.11
CA LYS A 32 -19.22 13.34 -2.97
C LYS A 32 -18.18 12.79 -2.00
N GLN A 33 -16.91 12.67 -2.40
CA GLN A 33 -15.81 12.28 -1.52
C GLN A 33 -15.15 13.46 -0.78
N THR A 34 -15.52 14.71 -1.07
CA THR A 34 -14.94 15.88 -0.39
C THR A 34 -15.07 15.86 1.13
N PRO A 35 -16.11 15.28 1.78
CA PRO A 35 -16.12 15.14 3.23
C PRO A 35 -15.01 14.21 3.77
N VAL A 36 -14.62 13.19 3.01
CA VAL A 36 -13.50 12.30 3.38
C VAL A 36 -12.18 13.07 3.31
N LEU A 37 -11.99 13.86 2.24
CA LEU A 37 -10.83 14.74 2.11
C LEU A 37 -10.82 15.84 3.19
N ALA A 38 -11.98 16.33 3.59
CA ALA A 38 -12.09 17.29 4.70
C ALA A 38 -11.65 16.69 6.04
N ILE A 39 -11.96 15.43 6.31
CA ILE A 39 -11.50 14.72 7.51
C ILE A 39 -9.98 14.51 7.47
N LEU A 40 -9.41 14.21 6.30
CA LEU A 40 -7.97 14.02 6.11
C LEU A 40 -7.17 15.23 6.58
N VAL A 41 -7.55 16.43 6.18
CA VAL A 41 -6.83 17.67 6.51
C VAL A 41 -7.39 18.37 7.76
N GLY A 42 -8.66 18.18 8.06
CA GLY A 42 -9.35 18.86 9.16
C GLY A 42 -8.91 18.37 10.54
N ALA A 43 -8.75 17.05 10.74
CA ALA A 43 -8.33 16.52 12.02
C ALA A 43 -6.93 17.03 12.43
N PRO A 44 -5.89 16.98 11.58
CA PRO A 44 -4.60 17.61 11.87
C PRO A 44 -4.68 19.13 11.98
N GLY A 45 -5.56 19.78 11.23
CA GLY A 45 -5.78 21.23 11.32
C GLY A 45 -6.30 21.66 12.70
N VAL A 46 -7.22 20.89 13.28
CA VAL A 46 -7.69 21.10 14.66
C VAL A 46 -6.56 20.83 15.67
N ALA A 47 -5.79 19.76 15.47
CA ALA A 47 -4.65 19.47 16.32
C ALA A 47 -3.60 20.59 16.29
N ALA A 48 -3.32 21.15 15.10
CA ALA A 48 -2.40 22.28 14.95
C ALA A 48 -2.92 23.54 15.63
N LEU A 49 -4.23 23.79 15.62
CA LEU A 49 -4.85 24.89 16.35
C LEU A 49 -4.67 24.75 17.86
N LEU A 50 -4.87 23.54 18.40
CA LEU A 50 -4.69 23.23 19.82
C LEU A 50 -3.21 23.30 20.24
N ASP A 51 -2.29 22.97 19.34
CA ASP A 51 -0.84 23.03 19.51
C ASP A 51 -0.27 24.45 19.32
N GLY A 52 -1.13 25.44 19.04
CA GLY A 52 -0.73 26.84 18.86
C GLY A 52 -0.05 27.15 17.52
N GLN A 53 -0.01 26.21 16.60
CA GLN A 53 0.63 26.34 15.27
C GLN A 53 -0.32 27.01 14.26
N ARG A 54 -0.37 28.35 14.26
CA ARG A 54 -1.35 29.13 13.50
C ARG A 54 -1.23 28.92 11.99
N ASP A 55 -0.01 28.95 11.45
CA ASP A 55 0.22 28.83 10.00
C ASP A 55 -0.14 27.43 9.50
N LEU A 56 0.31 26.38 10.23
CA LEU A 56 -0.05 25.01 9.93
C LEU A 56 -1.57 24.77 10.03
N SER A 57 -2.19 25.31 11.09
CA SER A 57 -3.64 25.25 11.28
C SER A 57 -4.40 25.92 10.15
N ALA A 58 -4.00 27.13 9.73
CA ALA A 58 -4.62 27.85 8.62
C ALA A 58 -4.47 27.07 7.30
N ALA A 59 -3.27 26.56 7.00
CA ALA A 59 -3.00 25.77 5.80
C ALA A 59 -3.89 24.51 5.68
N LEU A 60 -4.33 23.95 6.80
CA LEU A 60 -5.16 22.73 6.86
C LEU A 60 -6.66 23.05 7.00
N LEU A 61 -7.06 24.05 7.80
CA LEU A 61 -8.46 24.34 8.06
C LEU A 61 -9.13 25.14 6.94
N LEU A 62 -8.40 26.01 6.22
CA LEU A 62 -8.96 26.73 5.08
C LEU A 62 -9.47 25.76 3.99
N PRO A 63 -8.66 24.82 3.48
CA PRO A 63 -9.19 23.82 2.54
C PRO A 63 -10.27 22.93 3.16
N THR A 64 -10.22 22.65 4.47
CA THR A 64 -11.28 21.89 5.16
C THR A 64 -12.64 22.56 5.03
N VAL A 65 -12.73 23.86 5.28
CA VAL A 65 -13.99 24.64 5.17
C VAL A 65 -14.53 24.58 3.73
N VAL A 66 -13.65 24.76 2.74
CA VAL A 66 -14.03 24.67 1.31
C VAL A 66 -14.56 23.27 0.98
N LEU A 67 -13.86 22.22 1.41
CA LEU A 67 -14.26 20.83 1.17
C LEU A 67 -15.58 20.48 1.86
N CYS A 68 -15.82 20.98 3.07
CA CYS A 68 -17.11 20.84 3.77
C CYS A 68 -18.23 21.54 3.01
N GLY A 69 -18.00 22.76 2.51
CA GLY A 69 -18.96 23.48 1.68
C GLY A 69 -19.30 22.75 0.39
N LEU A 70 -18.29 22.25 -0.32
CA LEU A 70 -18.48 21.44 -1.53
C LEU A 70 -19.21 20.12 -1.21
N GLY A 71 -18.90 19.49 -0.08
CA GLY A 71 -19.59 18.29 0.39
C GLY A 71 -21.07 18.54 0.69
N ALA A 72 -21.38 19.66 1.35
CA ALA A 72 -22.76 20.07 1.61
C ALA A 72 -23.51 20.35 0.30
N TRP A 73 -22.87 21.05 -0.63
CA TRP A 73 -23.42 21.30 -1.97
C TRP A 73 -23.66 20.01 -2.76
N SER A 74 -22.77 19.03 -2.65
CA SER A 74 -22.85 17.74 -3.33
C SER A 74 -24.10 16.92 -2.96
N ARG A 75 -24.69 17.18 -1.78
CA ARG A 75 -25.93 16.51 -1.32
C ARG A 75 -27.15 16.84 -2.21
N ARG A 76 -27.08 17.91 -3.00
CA ARG A 76 -28.14 18.28 -3.97
C ARG A 76 -28.17 17.37 -5.20
N PHE A 77 -27.10 16.60 -5.46
CA PHE A 77 -27.02 15.67 -6.56
C PHE A 77 -27.41 14.26 -6.12
N GLU A 78 -28.27 13.59 -6.90
CA GLU A 78 -28.63 12.20 -6.64
C GLU A 78 -27.42 11.29 -6.74
N THR A 79 -27.39 10.24 -5.91
CA THR A 79 -26.32 9.24 -5.98
C THR A 79 -26.57 8.30 -7.14
N ARG A 80 -25.71 8.32 -8.15
CA ARG A 80 -25.78 7.41 -9.29
C ARG A 80 -25.58 5.96 -8.83
N LYS A 81 -26.41 5.06 -9.33
CA LYS A 81 -26.36 3.62 -9.05
C LYS A 81 -25.56 2.84 -10.11
N ASP A 82 -25.24 3.47 -11.25
CA ASP A 82 -24.61 2.88 -12.43
C ASP A 82 -23.11 3.20 -12.58
N LEU A 83 -22.38 3.26 -11.47
CA LEU A 83 -20.94 3.52 -11.46
C LEU A 83 -20.18 2.38 -12.15
N ARG A 84 -19.41 2.72 -13.19
CA ARG A 84 -18.55 1.76 -13.90
C ARG A 84 -17.27 1.51 -13.14
N ARG A 85 -16.72 0.29 -13.26
CA ARG A 85 -15.46 -0.08 -12.57
C ARG A 85 -14.31 0.87 -12.91
N ILE A 86 -14.19 1.31 -14.17
CA ILE A 86 -13.15 2.24 -14.60
C ILE A 86 -13.30 3.63 -13.93
N GLU A 87 -14.54 4.10 -13.73
CA GLU A 87 -14.84 5.37 -13.06
C GLU A 87 -14.44 5.32 -11.57
N ALA A 88 -14.70 4.20 -10.90
CA ALA A 88 -14.28 3.98 -9.51
C ALA A 88 -12.75 3.92 -9.39
N VAL A 89 -12.08 3.25 -10.31
CA VAL A 89 -10.62 3.13 -10.39
C VAL A 89 -9.96 4.50 -10.56
N VAL A 90 -10.43 5.29 -11.52
CA VAL A 90 -9.93 6.66 -11.79
C VAL A 90 -10.21 7.59 -10.61
N THR A 91 -11.39 7.49 -9.99
CA THR A 91 -11.73 8.28 -8.80
C THR A 91 -10.78 7.98 -7.65
N LEU A 92 -10.43 6.71 -7.43
CA LEU A 92 -9.46 6.32 -6.41
C LEU A 92 -8.09 6.96 -6.65
N ALA A 93 -7.58 6.91 -7.90
CA ALA A 93 -6.32 7.57 -8.24
C ALA A 93 -6.34 9.07 -7.95
N LEU A 94 -7.44 9.74 -8.35
CA LEU A 94 -7.62 11.17 -8.12
C LEU A 94 -7.72 11.53 -6.64
N ILE A 95 -8.33 10.69 -5.80
CA ILE A 95 -8.35 10.88 -4.33
C ILE A 95 -6.92 10.95 -3.79
N PHE A 96 -6.02 10.04 -4.18
CA PHE A 96 -4.63 10.07 -3.72
C PHE A 96 -3.88 11.32 -4.21
N VAL A 97 -4.05 11.70 -5.48
CA VAL A 97 -3.45 12.91 -6.04
C VAL A 97 -3.97 14.16 -5.32
N PHE A 98 -5.27 14.31 -5.14
CA PHE A 98 -5.85 15.45 -4.42
C PHE A 98 -5.46 15.48 -2.95
N SER A 99 -5.38 14.32 -2.29
CA SER A 99 -4.90 14.22 -0.90
C SER A 99 -3.46 14.71 -0.76
N THR A 100 -2.59 14.34 -1.72
CA THR A 100 -1.21 14.86 -1.78
C THR A 100 -1.22 16.39 -1.91
N LEU A 101 -1.92 16.93 -2.92
CA LEU A 101 -1.94 18.35 -3.20
C LEU A 101 -2.52 19.19 -2.03
N LEU A 102 -3.53 18.68 -1.35
CA LEU A 102 -4.15 19.36 -0.19
C LEU A 102 -3.22 19.49 1.01
N ALA A 103 -2.26 18.56 1.17
CA ALA A 103 -1.32 18.58 2.29
C ALA A 103 -0.03 19.38 2.00
N VAL A 104 0.30 19.66 0.73
CA VAL A 104 1.51 20.41 0.35
C VAL A 104 1.65 21.74 1.10
N PRO A 105 0.61 22.62 1.17
CA PRO A 105 0.75 23.89 1.89
C PRO A 105 1.09 23.71 3.37
N ALA A 106 0.60 22.64 4.01
CA ALA A 106 0.87 22.37 5.40
C ALA A 106 2.37 22.04 5.63
N PHE A 107 2.96 21.19 4.80
CA PHE A 107 4.41 20.89 4.89
C PHE A 107 5.28 22.09 4.52
N MET A 108 4.80 22.98 3.65
CA MET A 108 5.51 24.24 3.36
C MET A 108 5.59 25.16 4.59
N THR A 109 4.57 25.19 5.45
CA THR A 109 4.62 25.96 6.71
C THR A 109 5.66 25.43 7.71
N LEU A 110 6.12 24.18 7.54
CA LEU A 110 7.20 23.58 8.32
C LEU A 110 8.60 23.87 7.73
N GLY A 111 8.69 24.78 6.76
CA GLY A 111 9.95 25.20 6.14
C GLY A 111 10.38 24.37 4.93
N MET A 112 9.57 23.40 4.48
CA MET A 112 9.92 22.59 3.31
C MET A 112 9.72 23.33 2.00
N PRO A 113 10.65 23.23 1.01
CA PRO A 113 10.40 23.64 -0.37
C PRO A 113 9.21 22.88 -0.97
N VAL A 114 8.55 23.47 -1.97
CA VAL A 114 7.30 22.92 -2.55
C VAL A 114 7.43 21.46 -3.02
N TRP A 115 8.55 21.08 -3.61
CA TRP A 115 8.76 19.71 -4.11
C TRP A 115 9.03 18.72 -2.98
N ASP A 116 9.68 19.17 -1.91
CA ASP A 116 9.92 18.37 -0.71
C ASP A 116 8.62 18.20 0.08
N ALA A 117 7.82 19.27 0.18
CA ALA A 117 6.48 19.22 0.75
C ALA A 117 5.54 18.27 -0.03
N ALA A 118 5.62 18.28 -1.37
CA ALA A 118 4.88 17.35 -2.22
C ALA A 118 5.35 15.90 -2.05
N PHE A 119 6.66 15.69 -1.88
CA PHE A 119 7.24 14.37 -1.59
C PHE A 119 6.73 13.83 -0.25
N GLU A 120 6.82 14.63 0.82
CA GLU A 120 6.39 14.24 2.17
C GLU A 120 4.88 13.95 2.20
N ALA A 121 4.06 14.79 1.55
CA ALA A 121 2.62 14.59 1.41
C ALA A 121 2.29 13.30 0.64
N ALA A 122 2.97 13.02 -0.47
CA ALA A 122 2.79 11.81 -1.25
C ALA A 122 3.21 10.57 -0.45
N SER A 123 4.37 10.64 0.22
CA SER A 123 4.86 9.56 1.09
C SER A 123 3.89 9.27 2.23
N GLY A 124 3.31 10.31 2.83
CA GLY A 124 2.28 10.17 3.86
C GLY A 124 1.05 9.42 3.37
N ILE A 125 0.38 9.94 2.33
CA ILE A 125 -0.90 9.37 1.88
C ILE A 125 -0.74 8.00 1.21
N THR A 126 0.40 7.74 0.55
CA THR A 126 0.71 6.43 -0.03
C THR A 126 1.19 5.42 1.01
N THR A 127 1.33 5.82 2.27
CA THR A 127 1.87 5.00 3.37
C THR A 127 3.24 4.40 3.02
N THR A 128 4.07 5.15 2.30
CA THR A 128 5.41 4.70 1.92
C THR A 128 6.41 4.94 3.05
N GLY A 129 6.38 6.12 3.68
CA GLY A 129 7.27 6.43 4.81
C GLY A 129 8.67 6.92 4.44
N LEU A 130 9.02 7.03 3.14
CA LEU A 130 10.22 7.73 2.71
C LEU A 130 10.11 9.21 3.06
N SER A 131 11.18 9.81 3.53
CA SER A 131 11.21 11.22 3.91
C SER A 131 12.41 11.95 3.27
N VAL A 132 12.18 13.20 2.93
CA VAL A 132 13.22 14.16 2.48
C VAL A 132 13.33 15.34 3.46
N ALA A 133 12.70 15.23 4.64
CA ALA A 133 12.88 16.19 5.72
C ALA A 133 14.30 16.10 6.30
N THR A 134 14.89 17.24 6.63
CA THR A 134 16.25 17.31 7.18
C THR A 134 16.29 17.16 8.71
N ASP A 135 15.21 17.52 9.40
CA ASP A 135 15.10 17.52 10.86
C ASP A 135 13.62 17.43 11.22
N ALA A 136 13.01 16.27 10.93
CA ALA A 136 11.61 16.07 11.23
C ALA A 136 11.36 15.96 12.74
N GLU A 137 12.35 15.54 13.51
CA GLU A 137 12.25 15.37 14.97
C GLU A 137 11.97 16.70 15.70
N SER A 138 12.44 17.82 15.16
CA SER A 138 12.19 19.16 15.72
C SER A 138 10.79 19.71 15.46
N TRP A 139 9.99 19.03 14.64
CA TRP A 139 8.66 19.51 14.29
C TRP A 139 7.68 19.47 15.46
N PRO A 140 6.64 20.34 15.46
CA PRO A 140 5.60 20.32 16.47
C PRO A 140 4.79 19.01 16.45
N ILE A 141 4.20 18.64 17.59
CA ILE A 141 3.41 17.40 17.74
C ILE A 141 2.32 17.30 16.70
N SER A 142 1.68 18.40 16.35
CA SER A 142 0.64 18.46 15.30
C SER A 142 1.15 18.11 13.92
N ALA A 143 2.42 18.36 13.57
CA ALA A 143 3.02 17.96 12.32
C ALA A 143 3.29 16.45 12.29
N HIS A 144 3.75 15.87 13.39
CA HIS A 144 3.86 14.41 13.52
C HIS A 144 2.49 13.74 13.43
N PHE A 145 1.46 14.35 14.03
CA PHE A 145 0.09 13.87 13.88
C PHE A 145 -0.37 13.95 12.42
N LEU A 146 -0.10 15.03 11.69
CA LEU A 146 -0.39 15.11 10.26
C LEU A 146 0.22 13.95 9.48
N ARG A 147 1.52 13.67 9.66
CA ARG A 147 2.23 12.56 9.01
C ARG A 147 1.57 11.21 9.31
N ALA A 148 1.38 10.89 10.59
CA ALA A 148 0.79 9.63 11.03
C ALA A 148 -0.68 9.49 10.59
N TRP A 149 -1.46 10.56 10.64
CA TRP A 149 -2.85 10.59 10.23
C TRP A 149 -3.03 10.41 8.73
N MET A 150 -2.19 11.04 7.91
CA MET A 150 -2.17 10.81 6.46
C MET A 150 -1.91 9.35 6.13
N GLN A 151 -0.93 8.72 6.79
CA GLN A 151 -0.66 7.29 6.61
C GLN A 151 -1.86 6.45 7.04
N TRP A 152 -2.46 6.74 8.19
CA TRP A 152 -3.64 6.02 8.66
C TRP A 152 -4.81 6.11 7.67
N CYS A 153 -5.11 7.31 7.16
CA CYS A 153 -6.15 7.52 6.15
C CYS A 153 -5.83 6.80 4.83
N GLY A 154 -4.59 6.90 4.34
CA GLY A 154 -4.15 6.20 3.13
C GLY A 154 -4.27 4.68 3.25
N GLY A 155 -3.91 4.14 4.42
CA GLY A 155 -4.03 2.72 4.73
C GLY A 155 -5.47 2.22 4.68
N VAL A 156 -6.40 2.92 5.31
CA VAL A 156 -7.82 2.52 5.31
C VAL A 156 -8.44 2.62 3.93
N VAL A 157 -8.12 3.66 3.16
CA VAL A 157 -8.65 3.83 1.79
C VAL A 157 -8.21 2.67 0.90
N ILE A 158 -6.94 2.28 0.94
CA ILE A 158 -6.43 1.15 0.15
C ILE A 158 -6.98 -0.19 0.64
N ALA A 159 -7.10 -0.41 1.94
CA ALA A 159 -7.67 -1.64 2.46
C ALA A 159 -9.13 -1.84 2.01
N ILE A 160 -9.93 -0.76 2.01
CA ILE A 160 -11.30 -0.77 1.51
C ILE A 160 -11.34 -0.93 -0.01
N ALA A 161 -10.49 -0.20 -0.75
CA ALA A 161 -10.41 -0.29 -2.21
C ALA A 161 -9.96 -1.68 -2.68
N GLY A 162 -8.99 -2.29 -2.00
CA GLY A 162 -8.54 -3.65 -2.26
C GLY A 162 -9.67 -4.67 -2.18
N VAL A 163 -10.54 -4.52 -1.18
CA VAL A 163 -11.73 -5.38 -1.05
C VAL A 163 -12.82 -5.03 -2.07
N ALA A 164 -13.06 -3.75 -2.31
CA ALA A 164 -14.14 -3.30 -3.18
C ALA A 164 -13.86 -3.50 -4.68
N LEU A 165 -12.65 -3.17 -5.13
CA LEU A 165 -12.30 -3.16 -6.55
C LEU A 165 -11.62 -4.44 -7.03
N LEU A 166 -10.79 -5.04 -6.18
CA LEU A 166 -10.01 -6.23 -6.55
C LEU A 166 -10.73 -7.53 -6.23
N MET A 167 -11.63 -7.52 -5.25
CA MET A 167 -12.39 -8.71 -4.82
C MET A 167 -13.83 -8.76 -5.36
N ASP A 168 -14.30 -7.74 -6.06
CA ASP A 168 -15.72 -7.59 -6.46
C ASP A 168 -16.11 -8.31 -7.75
N SER A 169 -15.19 -8.80 -8.51
CA SER A 169 -15.59 -9.81 -9.50
C SER A 169 -15.89 -11.08 -8.71
N GLY A 170 -17.12 -11.57 -8.63
CA GLY A 170 -17.59 -12.75 -7.86
C GLY A 170 -16.66 -13.97 -7.79
N ARG A 171 -15.49 -13.84 -8.27
CA ARG A 171 -14.30 -14.65 -8.44
C ARG A 171 -13.33 -14.57 -7.28
N ALA A 172 -13.08 -13.37 -6.69
CA ALA A 172 -12.17 -13.24 -5.55
C ALA A 172 -12.84 -13.68 -4.23
N THR A 173 -14.15 -13.56 -4.12
CA THR A 173 -14.93 -14.17 -3.04
C THR A 173 -14.79 -15.70 -3.06
N LYS A 174 -14.64 -16.29 -4.26
CA LYS A 174 -14.35 -17.73 -4.42
C LYS A 174 -12.91 -18.10 -4.01
N ILE A 175 -11.94 -17.21 -4.14
CA ILE A 175 -10.54 -17.45 -3.75
C ILE A 175 -10.39 -17.45 -2.21
N LEU A 176 -11.11 -16.57 -1.50
CA LEU A 176 -11.16 -16.53 -0.03
C LEU A 176 -12.05 -17.61 0.61
N GLY A 177 -12.53 -18.57 -0.20
CA GLY A 177 -13.20 -19.74 0.35
C GLY A 177 -14.61 -19.46 0.88
N SER A 178 -15.40 -18.55 0.28
CA SER A 178 -16.84 -18.53 0.51
C SER A 178 -17.46 -19.82 -0.05
N GLN A 179 -17.32 -20.91 0.67
CA GLN A 179 -18.32 -21.97 0.59
C GLN A 179 -19.56 -21.39 1.27
N SER A 180 -20.64 -21.27 0.54
CA SER A 180 -21.98 -21.14 1.07
C SER A 180 -22.23 -22.34 1.99
N VAL A 181 -22.01 -22.17 3.27
CA VAL A 181 -22.54 -23.08 4.27
C VAL A 181 -23.91 -22.52 4.61
N GLY A 182 -24.94 -23.14 4.04
CA GLY A 182 -26.35 -22.84 4.34
C GLY A 182 -26.85 -21.48 3.84
N GLY A 183 -26.96 -21.26 2.53
CA GLY A 183 -27.91 -20.33 1.91
C GLY A 183 -27.81 -18.83 2.22
N THR A 184 -26.91 -18.37 3.06
CA THR A 184 -26.70 -16.96 3.36
C THR A 184 -25.30 -16.53 2.94
N ASP A 185 -25.23 -15.71 1.87
CA ASP A 185 -24.02 -15.00 1.47
C ASP A 185 -23.61 -14.03 2.59
N TYR A 186 -22.68 -14.45 3.47
CA TYR A 186 -22.20 -13.66 4.61
C TYR A 186 -21.55 -12.32 4.22
N PHE A 187 -21.21 -12.13 2.94
CA PHE A 187 -20.55 -10.95 2.40
C PHE A 187 -21.25 -10.39 1.15
N ALA A 188 -22.58 -10.40 1.15
CA ALA A 188 -23.39 -10.11 -0.04
C ALA A 188 -23.22 -8.69 -0.64
N SER A 189 -22.68 -7.69 0.10
CA SER A 189 -22.50 -6.35 -0.46
C SER A 189 -21.11 -5.77 -0.20
N THR A 190 -20.57 -5.04 -1.18
CA THR A 190 -19.32 -4.30 -1.07
C THR A 190 -19.30 -3.35 0.15
N ARG A 191 -20.45 -2.75 0.48
CA ARG A 191 -20.60 -1.89 1.68
C ARG A 191 -20.41 -2.67 2.99
N ALA A 192 -20.94 -3.88 3.09
CA ALA A 192 -20.79 -4.72 4.28
C ALA A 192 -19.32 -5.13 4.47
N LYS A 193 -18.64 -5.50 3.39
CA LYS A 193 -17.20 -5.81 3.39
C LYS A 193 -16.38 -4.59 3.81
N ALA A 194 -16.66 -3.42 3.26
CA ALA A 194 -15.98 -2.17 3.61
C ALA A 194 -16.15 -1.81 5.09
N ARG A 195 -17.37 -1.97 5.64
CA ARG A 195 -17.63 -1.77 7.08
C ARG A 195 -16.83 -2.74 7.94
N LEU A 196 -16.74 -4.02 7.57
CA LEU A 196 -15.98 -5.02 8.32
C LEU A 196 -14.47 -4.68 8.33
N VAL A 197 -13.93 -4.26 7.19
CA VAL A 197 -12.54 -3.80 7.08
C VAL A 197 -12.31 -2.59 7.98
N LEU A 198 -13.17 -1.57 7.87
CA LEU A 198 -13.06 -0.35 8.68
C LEU A 198 -13.16 -0.66 10.18
N THR A 199 -14.12 -1.50 10.59
CA THR A 199 -14.27 -1.89 11.99
C THR A 199 -13.04 -2.62 12.50
N GLY A 200 -12.53 -3.61 11.77
CA GLY A 200 -11.32 -4.35 12.14
C GLY A 200 -10.09 -3.44 12.23
N TYR A 201 -9.93 -2.55 11.25
CA TYR A 201 -8.85 -1.56 11.22
C TYR A 201 -8.92 -0.62 12.43
N SER A 202 -10.11 -0.09 12.75
CA SER A 202 -10.32 0.80 13.91
C SER A 202 -10.08 0.10 15.24
N ILE A 203 -10.49 -1.17 15.37
CA ILE A 203 -10.24 -1.95 16.60
C ILE A 203 -8.75 -2.18 16.79
N ILE A 204 -8.03 -2.61 15.73
CA ILE A 204 -6.58 -2.81 15.80
C ILE A 204 -5.87 -1.48 16.13
N THR A 205 -6.32 -0.38 15.55
CA THR A 205 -5.80 0.96 15.85
C THR A 205 -6.00 1.33 17.33
N ALA A 206 -7.23 1.21 17.83
CA ALA A 206 -7.55 1.56 19.21
C ALA A 206 -6.72 0.74 20.21
N LEU A 207 -6.63 -0.57 20.01
CA LEU A 207 -5.82 -1.45 20.84
C LEU A 207 -4.33 -1.11 20.70
N GLY A 208 -3.86 -0.86 19.48
CA GLY A 208 -2.49 -0.46 19.21
C GLY A 208 -2.10 0.83 19.92
N VAL A 209 -2.93 1.86 19.84
CA VAL A 209 -2.73 3.14 20.53
C VAL A 209 -2.70 2.96 22.06
N LEU A 210 -3.68 2.24 22.63
CA LEU A 210 -3.75 2.02 24.08
C LEU A 210 -2.51 1.30 24.64
N ILE A 211 -1.99 0.30 23.90
CA ILE A 211 -0.80 -0.44 24.31
C ILE A 211 0.48 0.38 24.06
N ALA A 212 0.51 1.21 23.01
CA ALA A 212 1.67 2.03 22.69
C ALA A 212 1.95 3.11 23.73
N ILE A 213 0.92 3.73 24.33
CA ILE A 213 1.09 4.84 25.31
C ILE A 213 2.14 4.52 26.41
N PRO A 214 2.09 3.39 27.12
CA PRO A 214 3.06 3.08 28.18
C PRO A 214 4.41 2.54 27.65
N LEU A 215 4.53 2.19 26.37
CA LEU A 215 5.74 1.59 25.80
C LEU A 215 6.72 2.63 25.24
N PHE A 216 6.25 3.83 24.93
CA PHE A 216 7.06 4.90 24.35
C PHE A 216 7.32 6.01 25.35
N PRO A 217 8.48 6.75 25.24
CA PRO A 217 8.86 7.77 26.21
C PRO A 217 7.87 8.93 26.30
N GLY A 218 7.40 9.40 25.13
CA GLY A 218 6.40 10.46 25.04
C GLY A 218 4.98 9.91 24.92
N TRP A 219 4.02 10.46 25.66
CA TRP A 219 2.62 10.05 25.61
C TRP A 219 2.02 10.14 24.18
N TRP A 220 2.57 11.01 23.35
CA TRP A 220 2.13 11.24 21.96
C TRP A 220 2.90 10.40 20.94
N GLU A 221 4.16 9.99 21.21
CA GLU A 221 4.98 9.22 20.26
C GLU A 221 4.36 7.84 19.97
N GLY A 222 3.95 7.13 21.02
CA GLY A 222 3.30 5.83 20.92
C GLY A 222 2.07 5.83 20.00
N PRO A 223 1.08 6.71 20.21
CA PRO A 223 -0.05 6.90 19.31
C PRO A 223 0.34 7.16 17.85
N MET A 224 1.33 8.03 17.58
CA MET A 224 1.78 8.32 16.22
C MET A 224 2.37 7.09 15.54
N ILE A 225 3.25 6.36 16.24
CA ILE A 225 3.83 5.12 15.75
C ILE A 225 2.76 4.04 15.55
N ALA A 226 1.78 3.93 16.45
CA ALA A 226 0.68 2.98 16.30
C ALA A 226 -0.18 3.26 15.05
N LEU A 227 -0.52 4.52 14.77
CA LEU A 227 -1.22 4.93 13.55
C LEU A 227 -0.43 4.56 12.28
N ALA A 228 0.87 4.88 12.29
CA ALA A 228 1.77 4.56 11.19
C ALA A 228 1.97 3.05 11.02
N ALA A 229 2.11 2.28 12.11
CA ALA A 229 2.29 0.83 12.09
C ALA A 229 1.05 0.09 11.58
N VAL A 230 -0.15 0.49 12.01
CA VAL A 230 -1.41 -0.10 11.55
C VAL A 230 -1.65 0.13 10.07
N SER A 231 -1.21 1.26 9.55
CA SER A 231 -1.25 1.56 8.11
C SER A 231 -0.07 0.98 7.32
N THR A 232 0.91 0.36 8.03
CA THR A 232 2.20 -0.09 7.46
C THR A 232 2.91 1.04 6.71
N GLY A 233 3.01 2.23 7.36
CA GLY A 233 3.44 3.46 6.71
C GLY A 233 4.84 3.94 7.05
N GLY A 234 5.36 3.63 8.25
CA GLY A 234 6.75 3.81 8.63
C GLY A 234 7.20 5.19 9.09
N PHE A 235 6.35 6.19 9.04
CA PHE A 235 6.72 7.48 9.63
C PHE A 235 6.90 7.38 11.15
N SER A 236 8.00 7.91 11.62
CA SER A 236 8.35 8.01 13.04
C SER A 236 8.49 9.47 13.46
N PRO A 237 8.25 9.80 14.73
CA PRO A 237 8.61 11.09 15.30
C PRO A 237 10.12 11.34 15.28
N ARG A 238 10.95 10.29 15.37
CA ARG A 238 12.41 10.39 15.40
C ARG A 238 13.03 10.12 14.03
N ASP A 239 14.08 10.85 13.71
CA ASP A 239 14.84 10.68 12.47
C ASP A 239 15.56 9.33 12.42
N SER A 240 15.94 8.79 13.59
CA SER A 240 16.48 7.43 13.74
C SER A 240 15.44 6.32 13.61
N SER A 241 14.18 6.64 13.28
CA SER A 241 13.03 5.74 13.20
C SER A 241 12.76 5.03 14.54
N LEU A 242 12.94 3.71 14.65
CA LEU A 242 12.76 2.96 15.90
C LEU A 242 14.07 2.65 16.63
N ALA A 243 15.22 3.02 16.09
CA ALA A 243 16.51 2.56 16.61
C ALA A 243 16.76 2.98 18.07
N GLU A 244 16.26 4.14 18.50
CA GLU A 244 16.44 4.68 19.85
C GLU A 244 15.34 4.30 20.85
N TYR A 245 14.30 3.60 20.39
CA TYR A 245 13.26 3.12 21.29
C TYR A 245 13.62 1.78 21.94
N SER A 246 12.97 1.47 23.04
CA SER A 246 13.19 0.21 23.77
C SER A 246 12.87 -1.00 22.90
N ALA A 247 13.52 -2.15 23.15
CA ALA A 247 13.25 -3.40 22.45
C ALA A 247 11.77 -3.80 22.53
N ALA A 248 11.10 -3.51 23.65
CA ALA A 248 9.67 -3.78 23.82
C ALA A 248 8.82 -2.95 22.85
N ALA A 249 9.14 -1.65 22.66
CA ALA A 249 8.46 -0.77 21.71
C ALA A 249 8.71 -1.21 20.27
N GLN A 250 9.94 -1.60 19.93
CA GLN A 250 10.30 -2.12 18.61
C GLN A 250 9.52 -3.39 18.27
N VAL A 251 9.52 -4.38 19.17
CA VAL A 251 8.80 -5.66 18.99
C VAL A 251 7.30 -5.41 18.89
N PHE A 252 6.74 -4.57 19.75
CA PHE A 252 5.32 -4.24 19.70
C PHE A 252 4.92 -3.62 18.36
N THR A 253 5.73 -2.71 17.82
CA THR A 253 5.49 -2.10 16.51
C THR A 253 5.51 -3.16 15.41
N MET A 254 6.47 -4.09 15.42
CA MET A 254 6.52 -5.19 14.43
C MET A 254 5.33 -6.14 14.57
N ILE A 255 4.84 -6.41 15.77
CA ILE A 255 3.60 -7.20 15.99
C ILE A 255 2.40 -6.51 15.35
N LEU A 256 2.26 -5.20 15.50
CA LEU A 256 1.20 -4.44 14.81
C LEU A 256 1.33 -4.52 13.29
N CYS A 257 2.53 -4.37 12.75
CA CYS A 257 2.80 -4.49 11.32
C CYS A 257 2.47 -5.90 10.79
N ILE A 258 2.84 -6.95 11.52
CA ILE A 258 2.47 -8.34 11.17
C ILE A 258 0.95 -8.51 11.19
N ALA A 259 0.27 -8.01 12.22
CA ALA A 259 -1.18 -8.11 12.33
C ALA A 259 -1.88 -7.45 11.14
N THR A 260 -1.44 -6.29 10.70
CA THR A 260 -2.05 -5.57 9.58
C THR A 260 -1.55 -6.01 8.19
N SER A 261 -0.48 -6.81 8.14
CA SER A 261 -0.01 -7.48 6.90
C SER A 261 -0.90 -8.64 6.46
N VAL A 262 -1.73 -9.18 7.35
CA VAL A 262 -2.76 -10.16 7.05
C VAL A 262 -4.03 -9.46 6.58
N SER A 263 -4.81 -10.12 5.72
CA SER A 263 -6.09 -9.58 5.24
C SER A 263 -7.01 -9.19 6.40
N LEU A 264 -7.46 -7.93 6.43
CA LEU A 264 -8.37 -7.43 7.47
C LEU A 264 -9.71 -8.16 7.49
N LEU A 265 -10.15 -8.75 6.37
CA LEU A 265 -11.32 -9.61 6.32
C LEU A 265 -11.13 -10.92 7.12
N SER A 266 -9.90 -11.40 7.27
CA SER A 266 -9.61 -12.61 8.05
C SER A 266 -10.00 -12.44 9.52
N TYR A 267 -9.89 -11.22 10.08
CA TYR A 267 -10.33 -10.91 11.44
C TYR A 267 -11.87 -11.00 11.58
N ALA A 268 -12.61 -10.54 10.58
CA ALA A 268 -14.08 -10.68 10.58
C ALA A 268 -14.51 -12.14 10.46
N VAL A 269 -13.78 -12.95 9.70
CA VAL A 269 -13.99 -14.41 9.62
C VAL A 269 -13.66 -15.06 10.97
N ALA A 270 -12.54 -14.68 11.59
CA ALA A 270 -12.15 -15.19 12.91
C ALA A 270 -13.20 -14.88 13.99
N ALA A 271 -13.73 -13.66 14.01
CA ALA A 271 -14.76 -13.24 14.95
C ALA A 271 -16.09 -14.00 14.78
N LYS A 272 -16.46 -14.35 13.53
CA LYS A 272 -17.75 -15.00 13.23
C LYS A 272 -17.69 -16.53 13.24
N LEU A 273 -16.61 -17.11 12.74
CA LEU A 273 -16.47 -18.56 12.48
C LEU A 273 -15.33 -19.20 13.30
N GLY A 274 -14.69 -18.42 14.17
CA GLY A 274 -13.57 -18.85 15.00
C GLY A 274 -12.21 -18.73 14.28
N PRO A 275 -11.11 -18.64 15.07
CA PRO A 275 -9.77 -18.40 14.54
C PRO A 275 -9.25 -19.55 13.65
N ARG A 276 -9.61 -20.80 13.94
CA ARG A 276 -9.24 -21.95 13.09
C ARG A 276 -9.80 -21.82 11.68
N SER A 277 -11.03 -21.29 11.54
CA SER A 277 -11.66 -21.07 10.23
C SER A 277 -10.99 -19.96 9.44
N ALA A 278 -10.53 -18.90 10.07
CA ALA A 278 -9.75 -17.83 9.44
C ALA A 278 -8.41 -18.34 8.91
N LEU A 279 -7.69 -19.14 9.71
CA LEU A 279 -6.43 -19.75 9.33
C LEU A 279 -6.58 -20.78 8.20
N SER A 280 -7.64 -21.61 8.22
CA SER A 280 -7.81 -22.68 7.21
C SER A 280 -8.35 -22.18 5.87
N ARG A 281 -9.02 -21.04 5.82
CA ARG A 281 -9.72 -20.53 4.63
C ARG A 281 -9.02 -19.37 3.95
N GLY A 282 -8.09 -18.68 4.66
CA GLY A 282 -7.40 -17.48 4.19
C GLY A 282 -5.99 -17.76 3.67
N THR A 283 -5.36 -16.69 3.18
CA THR A 283 -3.94 -16.64 2.79
C THR A 283 -3.03 -16.28 3.97
N ALA A 284 -3.60 -16.00 5.14
CA ALA A 284 -2.88 -15.64 6.35
C ALA A 284 -1.75 -16.62 6.74
N PRO A 285 -1.94 -17.96 6.71
CA PRO A 285 -0.85 -18.90 7.03
C PRO A 285 0.32 -18.80 6.05
N ALA A 286 0.03 -18.55 4.76
CA ALA A 286 1.08 -18.38 3.76
C ALA A 286 1.89 -17.10 4.01
N THR A 287 1.21 -15.99 4.32
CA THR A 287 1.84 -14.71 4.64
C THR A 287 2.71 -14.82 5.89
N LEU A 288 2.17 -15.37 6.99
CA LEU A 288 2.91 -15.59 8.23
C LEU A 288 4.09 -16.56 8.03
N GLY A 289 3.88 -17.63 7.24
CA GLY A 289 4.94 -18.58 6.90
C GLY A 289 6.09 -17.94 6.11
N ILE A 290 5.78 -17.05 5.15
CA ILE A 290 6.80 -16.32 4.37
C ILE A 290 7.56 -15.35 5.27
N ILE A 291 6.88 -14.62 6.18
CA ILE A 291 7.55 -13.75 7.16
C ILE A 291 8.51 -14.58 8.04
N LEU A 292 8.05 -15.70 8.57
CA LEU A 292 8.86 -16.54 9.44
C LEU A 292 10.08 -17.14 8.71
N ILE A 293 9.86 -17.72 7.52
CA ILE A 293 10.94 -18.33 6.73
C ILE A 293 11.94 -17.25 6.29
N GLY A 294 11.46 -16.09 5.84
CA GLY A 294 12.33 -14.99 5.43
C GLY A 294 13.14 -14.43 6.60
N SER A 295 12.54 -14.30 7.80
CA SER A 295 13.23 -13.86 9.01
C SER A 295 14.31 -14.87 9.44
N LEU A 296 14.01 -16.15 9.36
CA LEU A 296 15.00 -17.22 9.64
C LEU A 296 16.14 -17.19 8.62
N LEU A 297 15.83 -17.06 7.34
CA LEU A 297 16.83 -16.94 6.27
C LEU A 297 17.72 -15.71 6.50
N TYR A 298 17.14 -14.58 6.87
CA TYR A 298 17.90 -13.37 7.19
C TYR A 298 18.83 -13.59 8.38
N ALA A 299 18.33 -14.19 9.47
CA ALA A 299 19.14 -14.49 10.66
C ALA A 299 20.32 -15.43 10.34
N VAL A 300 20.07 -16.52 9.61
CA VAL A 300 21.12 -17.47 9.19
C VAL A 300 22.15 -16.77 8.28
N ALA A 301 21.71 -16.00 7.31
CA ALA A 301 22.61 -15.26 6.42
C ALA A 301 23.42 -14.19 7.18
N HIS A 302 22.81 -13.52 8.16
CA HIS A 302 23.50 -12.54 9.02
C HIS A 302 24.65 -13.22 9.79
N VAL A 303 24.36 -14.34 10.46
CA VAL A 303 25.37 -15.09 11.23
C VAL A 303 26.48 -15.62 10.31
N ALA A 304 26.12 -16.15 9.14
CA ALA A 304 27.09 -16.67 8.17
C ALA A 304 28.04 -15.59 7.61
N LEU A 305 27.55 -14.36 7.44
CA LEU A 305 28.32 -13.28 6.83
C LEU A 305 29.09 -12.41 7.85
N ARG A 306 28.60 -12.32 9.10
CA ARG A 306 29.11 -11.36 10.10
C ARG A 306 29.47 -11.99 11.45
N GLY A 307 29.19 -13.29 11.63
CA GLY A 307 29.33 -13.94 12.93
C GLY A 307 28.11 -13.75 13.82
N TRP A 308 28.16 -14.36 14.99
CA TRP A 308 27.08 -14.32 15.97
C TRP A 308 27.16 -13.06 16.83
N ASP A 309 26.19 -12.18 16.66
CA ASP A 309 25.87 -11.07 17.57
C ASP A 309 24.37 -11.08 17.79
N SER A 310 23.93 -11.42 18.99
CA SER A 310 22.51 -11.59 19.31
C SER A 310 21.70 -10.32 19.10
N ASN A 311 22.27 -9.14 19.45
CA ASN A 311 21.60 -7.87 19.28
C ASN A 311 21.49 -7.45 17.81
N ALA A 312 22.60 -7.58 17.06
CA ALA A 312 22.60 -7.25 15.62
C ALA A 312 21.69 -8.17 14.82
N VAL A 313 21.64 -9.48 15.13
CA VAL A 313 20.72 -10.44 14.51
C VAL A 313 19.27 -10.07 14.84
N PHE A 314 18.98 -9.77 16.12
CA PHE A 314 17.64 -9.37 16.56
C PHE A 314 17.13 -8.12 15.81
N LEU A 315 17.91 -7.04 15.81
CA LEU A 315 17.54 -5.80 15.11
C LEU A 315 17.41 -6.01 13.60
N GLY A 316 18.29 -6.80 13.01
CA GLY A 316 18.23 -7.16 11.59
C GLY A 316 16.99 -7.97 11.21
N VAL A 317 16.54 -8.89 12.07
CA VAL A 317 15.28 -9.63 11.90
C VAL A 317 14.08 -8.69 11.98
N LEU A 318 14.07 -7.72 12.90
CA LEU A 318 13.00 -6.72 12.95
C LEU A 318 12.97 -5.84 11.69
N ASN A 319 14.14 -5.45 11.15
CA ASN A 319 14.22 -4.77 9.85
C ASN A 319 13.68 -5.63 8.71
N HIS A 320 13.94 -6.96 8.72
CA HIS A 320 13.37 -7.87 7.73
C HIS A 320 11.84 -7.95 7.85
N ILE A 321 11.30 -8.06 9.07
CA ILE A 321 9.85 -8.06 9.30
C ILE A 321 9.23 -6.75 8.80
N SER A 322 9.86 -5.61 9.08
CA SER A 322 9.45 -4.30 8.60
C SER A 322 9.45 -4.22 7.08
N ALA A 323 10.50 -4.72 6.41
CA ALA A 323 10.59 -4.80 4.96
C ALA A 323 9.49 -5.70 4.36
N GLN A 324 9.27 -6.90 4.93
CA GLN A 324 8.27 -7.86 4.45
C GLN A 324 6.83 -7.38 4.66
N THR A 325 6.56 -6.70 5.78
CA THR A 325 5.24 -6.10 6.05
C THR A 325 5.06 -4.75 5.34
N THR A 326 6.08 -4.32 4.60
CA THR A 326 6.14 -3.01 3.92
C THR A 326 5.86 -1.83 4.85
N ALA A 327 6.30 -1.93 6.11
CA ALA A 327 6.07 -0.91 7.11
C ALA A 327 7.15 0.18 7.15
N GLY A 328 8.39 -0.14 6.74
CA GLY A 328 9.47 0.85 6.60
C GLY A 328 10.10 1.35 7.88
N PHE A 329 9.71 0.86 9.03
CA PHE A 329 10.38 1.20 10.29
C PHE A 329 11.77 0.57 10.37
N ALA A 330 12.80 1.38 10.62
CA ALA A 330 14.17 0.94 10.81
C ALA A 330 14.50 0.79 12.30
N THR A 331 14.97 -0.39 12.72
CA THR A 331 15.45 -0.66 14.07
C THR A 331 16.97 -0.56 14.18
N SER A 332 17.65 -0.56 13.04
CA SER A 332 19.09 -0.29 12.90
C SER A 332 19.37 0.24 11.50
N PRO A 333 20.46 0.96 11.29
CA PRO A 333 20.84 1.45 9.96
C PRO A 333 21.00 0.31 8.96
N ILE A 334 20.46 0.48 7.75
CA ILE A 334 20.59 -0.49 6.66
C ILE A 334 21.95 -0.28 6.00
N MET A 335 22.79 -1.32 6.00
CA MET A 335 24.11 -1.23 5.40
C MET A 335 24.01 -1.41 3.88
N PRO A 336 24.26 -0.36 3.07
CA PRO A 336 23.89 -0.32 1.66
C PRO A 336 24.57 -1.37 0.78
N LEU A 337 25.80 -1.77 1.11
CA LEU A 337 26.63 -2.70 0.32
C LEU A 337 26.64 -4.12 0.88
N SER A 338 25.84 -4.40 1.93
CA SER A 338 25.74 -5.75 2.48
C SER A 338 24.91 -6.66 1.58
N PRO A 339 25.33 -7.94 1.35
CA PRO A 339 24.49 -8.92 0.65
C PRO A 339 23.12 -9.15 1.31
N LEU A 340 22.96 -8.86 2.61
CA LEU A 340 21.68 -8.92 3.34
C LEU A 340 20.61 -8.01 2.75
N VAL A 341 21.01 -6.94 2.09
CA VAL A 341 20.11 -6.02 1.36
C VAL A 341 19.28 -6.74 0.29
N LEU A 342 19.85 -7.78 -0.36
CA LEU A 342 19.12 -8.58 -1.36
C LEU A 342 17.94 -9.33 -0.73
N ILE A 343 18.09 -9.83 0.50
CA ILE A 343 17.01 -10.50 1.22
C ILE A 343 15.90 -9.49 1.56
N LEU A 344 16.28 -8.27 1.97
CA LEU A 344 15.31 -7.20 2.22
C LEU A 344 14.60 -6.76 0.93
N ILE A 345 15.30 -6.66 -0.21
CA ILE A 345 14.68 -6.37 -1.51
C ILE A 345 13.61 -7.42 -1.85
N VAL A 346 13.94 -8.71 -1.70
CA VAL A 346 12.96 -9.79 -1.94
C VAL A 346 11.77 -9.67 -0.99
N ALA A 347 12.01 -9.39 0.29
CA ALA A 347 10.96 -9.18 1.29
C ALA A 347 10.02 -8.02 0.89
N MET A 348 10.56 -6.88 0.50
CA MET A 348 9.79 -5.71 0.04
C MET A 348 8.93 -6.00 -1.20
N VAL A 349 9.47 -6.77 -2.15
CA VAL A 349 8.74 -7.18 -3.38
C VAL A 349 7.58 -8.12 -3.05
N LEU A 350 7.80 -9.08 -2.13
CA LEU A 350 6.76 -10.05 -1.74
C LEU A 350 5.58 -9.38 -1.06
N GLY A 351 5.83 -8.46 -0.13
CA GLY A 351 4.79 -7.77 0.63
C GLY A 351 3.91 -8.69 1.49
N GLY A 352 2.76 -8.19 1.92
CA GLY A 352 1.78 -8.95 2.71
C GLY A 352 0.62 -9.52 1.89
N ASP A 353 -0.54 -9.68 2.53
CA ASP A 353 -1.73 -10.31 1.93
C ASP A 353 -2.62 -9.32 1.16
N VAL A 354 -3.46 -9.84 0.26
CA VAL A 354 -4.51 -9.06 -0.42
C VAL A 354 -5.59 -8.65 0.59
N GLY A 355 -5.98 -7.37 0.58
CA GLY A 355 -6.92 -6.81 1.57
C GLY A 355 -6.27 -6.48 2.91
N SER A 356 -4.95 -6.43 2.98
CA SER A 356 -4.14 -5.83 4.04
C SER A 356 -3.74 -4.39 3.68
N THR A 357 -3.11 -3.69 4.60
CA THR A 357 -2.56 -2.34 4.38
C THR A 357 -1.22 -2.33 3.65
N THR A 358 -0.56 -3.48 3.48
CA THR A 358 0.78 -3.59 2.91
C THR A 358 0.87 -3.21 1.43
N GLY A 359 2.05 -2.89 0.96
CA GLY A 359 2.42 -2.74 -0.45
C GLY A 359 2.93 -4.04 -1.10
N GLY A 360 3.83 -3.93 -2.07
CA GLY A 360 4.42 -5.05 -2.81
C GLY A 360 3.44 -5.77 -3.75
N ILE A 361 3.90 -6.89 -4.34
CA ILE A 361 3.12 -7.69 -5.32
C ILE A 361 1.98 -8.46 -4.66
N LYS A 362 2.04 -8.65 -3.35
CA LYS A 362 1.12 -9.43 -2.50
C LYS A 362 1.36 -10.94 -2.55
N THR A 363 1.43 -11.54 -1.37
CA THR A 363 1.68 -12.98 -1.14
C THR A 363 0.77 -13.90 -1.95
N ALA A 364 -0.53 -13.57 -2.05
CA ALA A 364 -1.48 -14.39 -2.81
C ALA A 364 -1.15 -14.46 -4.31
N ARG A 365 -0.65 -13.36 -4.91
CA ARG A 365 -0.26 -13.33 -6.33
C ARG A 365 1.04 -14.08 -6.55
N VAL A 366 2.02 -13.91 -5.66
CA VAL A 366 3.30 -14.62 -5.73
C VAL A 366 3.10 -16.13 -5.61
N THR A 367 2.30 -16.59 -4.66
CA THR A 367 1.97 -18.01 -4.50
C THR A 367 1.22 -18.56 -5.72
N MET A 368 0.35 -17.78 -6.36
CA MET A 368 -0.33 -18.17 -7.59
C MET A 368 0.64 -18.31 -8.76
N LEU A 369 1.57 -17.36 -8.93
CA LEU A 369 2.60 -17.42 -9.96
C LEU A 369 3.57 -18.60 -9.75
N ALA A 370 3.98 -18.87 -8.52
CA ALA A 370 4.81 -20.02 -8.18
C ALA A 370 4.11 -21.35 -8.55
N ARG A 371 2.81 -21.48 -8.26
CA ARG A 371 2.01 -22.65 -8.65
C ARG A 371 1.83 -22.75 -10.17
N MET A 372 1.73 -21.62 -10.88
CA MET A 372 1.70 -21.60 -12.33
C MET A 372 2.98 -22.18 -12.92
N VAL A 373 4.16 -21.77 -12.39
CA VAL A 373 5.46 -22.32 -12.80
C VAL A 373 5.50 -23.82 -12.53
N ALA A 374 5.10 -24.26 -11.33
CA ALA A 374 5.05 -25.67 -10.98
C ALA A 374 4.11 -26.48 -11.92
N LEU A 375 2.98 -25.89 -12.33
CA LEU A 375 2.06 -26.52 -13.30
C LEU A 375 2.70 -26.68 -14.68
N VAL A 376 3.50 -25.70 -15.13
CA VAL A 376 4.23 -25.80 -16.41
C VAL A 376 5.18 -26.99 -16.37
N PHE A 377 5.98 -27.14 -15.29
CA PHE A 377 6.88 -28.30 -15.12
C PHE A 377 6.12 -29.63 -15.03
N LEU A 378 4.95 -29.65 -14.38
CA LEU A 378 4.09 -30.83 -14.35
C LEU A 378 3.61 -31.21 -15.77
N ARG A 379 3.17 -30.22 -16.57
CA ARG A 379 2.70 -30.44 -17.93
C ARG A 379 3.76 -31.01 -18.86
N LEU A 380 5.04 -30.67 -18.66
CA LEU A 380 6.14 -31.25 -19.43
C LEU A 380 6.29 -32.78 -19.21
N ARG A 381 5.72 -33.32 -18.12
CA ARG A 381 5.78 -34.74 -17.75
C ARG A 381 4.49 -35.49 -18.06
N LEU A 382 3.43 -34.81 -18.45
CA LEU A 382 2.13 -35.41 -18.73
C LEU A 382 1.95 -35.67 -20.24
N PRO A 383 1.21 -36.75 -20.62
CA PRO A 383 0.84 -36.97 -22.01
C PRO A 383 0.03 -35.78 -22.57
N ALA A 384 0.12 -35.58 -23.89
CA ALA A 384 -0.56 -34.47 -24.58
C ALA A 384 -2.09 -34.43 -24.38
N SER A 385 -2.70 -35.58 -24.12
CA SER A 385 -4.14 -35.75 -23.85
C SER A 385 -4.55 -35.38 -22.41
N ALA A 386 -3.58 -35.21 -21.49
CA ALA A 386 -3.88 -34.93 -20.09
C ALA A 386 -4.34 -33.49 -19.88
N VAL A 387 -5.51 -33.31 -19.29
CA VAL A 387 -6.07 -32.00 -18.92
C VAL A 387 -5.66 -31.68 -17.50
N SER A 388 -4.79 -30.70 -17.34
CA SER A 388 -4.35 -30.21 -16.04
C SER A 388 -4.81 -28.78 -15.81
N HIS A 389 -5.29 -28.48 -14.61
CA HIS A 389 -5.76 -27.15 -14.22
C HIS A 389 -5.01 -26.65 -13.00
N LEU A 390 -4.71 -25.35 -12.97
CA LEU A 390 -4.20 -24.72 -11.77
C LEU A 390 -5.27 -24.73 -10.67
N LYS A 391 -4.95 -25.31 -9.51
CA LYS A 391 -5.83 -25.32 -8.33
C LYS A 391 -5.26 -24.42 -7.24
N ILE A 392 -6.12 -23.62 -6.61
CA ILE A 392 -5.83 -22.85 -5.39
C ILE A 392 -6.75 -23.40 -4.31
N GLY A 393 -6.18 -24.14 -3.34
CA GLY A 393 -6.99 -25.00 -2.47
C GLY A 393 -7.77 -26.03 -3.27
N ASN A 394 -9.05 -26.19 -3.02
CA ASN A 394 -9.93 -27.14 -3.74
C ASN A 394 -10.59 -26.55 -5.00
N LYS A 395 -10.24 -25.32 -5.41
CA LYS A 395 -10.90 -24.65 -6.55
C LYS A 395 -9.94 -24.41 -7.70
N ARG A 396 -10.50 -24.42 -8.92
CA ARG A 396 -9.78 -24.09 -10.15
C ARG A 396 -9.44 -22.60 -10.15
N ALA A 397 -8.17 -22.24 -10.41
CA ALA A 397 -7.77 -20.86 -10.56
C ALA A 397 -8.37 -20.27 -11.86
N ASP A 398 -8.81 -19.03 -11.78
CA ASP A 398 -9.31 -18.30 -12.94
C ASP A 398 -8.15 -17.85 -13.83
N ALA A 399 -8.25 -18.10 -15.14
CA ALA A 399 -7.24 -17.71 -16.11
C ALA A 399 -7.01 -16.18 -16.13
N GLU A 400 -8.06 -15.39 -15.94
CA GLU A 400 -7.98 -13.93 -15.89
C GLU A 400 -7.18 -13.44 -14.66
N ALA A 401 -7.35 -14.08 -13.49
CA ALA A 401 -6.57 -13.74 -12.30
C ALA A 401 -5.09 -14.08 -12.46
N ILE A 402 -4.78 -15.17 -13.15
CA ILE A 402 -3.38 -15.54 -13.47
C ILE A 402 -2.77 -14.51 -14.42
N LEU A 403 -3.49 -14.18 -15.52
CA LEU A 403 -3.03 -13.17 -16.49
C LEU A 403 -2.81 -11.82 -15.83
N PHE A 404 -3.74 -11.35 -14.98
CA PHE A 404 -3.60 -10.10 -14.25
C PHE A 404 -2.36 -10.10 -13.33
N SER A 405 -2.11 -11.19 -12.63
CA SER A 405 -0.95 -11.29 -11.72
C SER A 405 0.36 -11.35 -12.49
N ALA A 406 0.41 -12.03 -13.62
CA ALA A 406 1.59 -12.06 -14.49
C ALA A 406 1.85 -10.67 -15.13
N ALA A 407 0.81 -10.01 -15.63
CA ALA A 407 0.92 -8.65 -16.17
C ALA A 407 1.40 -7.65 -15.12
N LEU A 408 0.89 -7.74 -13.87
CA LEU A 408 1.32 -6.89 -12.77
C LEU A 408 2.80 -7.11 -12.43
N LEU A 409 3.27 -8.37 -12.39
CA LEU A 409 4.68 -8.67 -12.16
C LEU A 409 5.57 -8.05 -13.26
N VAL A 410 5.18 -8.17 -14.53
CA VAL A 410 5.93 -7.57 -15.65
C VAL A 410 5.98 -6.05 -15.52
N VAL A 411 4.85 -5.39 -15.26
CA VAL A 411 4.78 -3.93 -15.11
C VAL A 411 5.60 -3.49 -13.88
N TYR A 412 5.55 -4.23 -12.78
CA TYR A 412 6.37 -3.97 -11.59
C TYR A 412 7.86 -4.03 -11.92
N LEU A 413 8.34 -5.09 -12.57
CA LEU A 413 9.75 -5.27 -12.91
C LEU A 413 10.24 -4.19 -13.89
N LEU A 414 9.43 -3.85 -14.91
CA LEU A 414 9.76 -2.76 -15.84
C LEU A 414 9.83 -1.41 -15.11
N SER A 415 8.88 -1.12 -14.22
CA SER A 415 8.91 0.10 -13.42
C SER A 415 10.14 0.14 -12.52
N ALA A 416 10.45 -0.96 -11.83
CA ALA A 416 11.63 -1.06 -10.96
C ALA A 416 12.92 -0.83 -11.77
N LEU A 417 13.02 -1.38 -12.97
CA LEU A 417 14.14 -1.17 -13.87
C LEU A 417 14.28 0.31 -14.28
N ILE A 418 13.16 0.97 -14.63
CA ILE A 418 13.16 2.39 -15.03
C ILE A 418 13.62 3.27 -13.86
N PHE A 419 13.06 3.09 -12.66
CA PHE A 419 13.39 3.90 -11.48
C PHE A 419 14.82 3.67 -11.02
N TRP A 420 15.25 2.41 -10.98
CA TRP A 420 16.62 2.06 -10.67
C TRP A 420 17.62 2.68 -11.66
N SER A 421 17.34 2.53 -12.97
CA SER A 421 18.21 3.10 -14.02
C SER A 421 18.34 4.61 -13.90
N ALA A 422 17.27 5.32 -13.58
CA ALA A 422 17.30 6.77 -13.41
C ALA A 422 18.17 7.19 -12.21
N LEU A 423 18.05 6.50 -11.05
CA LEU A 423 18.91 6.74 -9.89
C LEU A 423 20.37 6.38 -10.19
N TYR A 424 20.62 5.27 -10.90
CA TYR A 424 21.96 4.85 -11.29
C TYR A 424 22.64 5.83 -12.26
N ILE A 425 21.91 6.31 -13.28
CA ILE A 425 22.40 7.33 -14.23
C ILE A 425 22.70 8.66 -13.54
N ALA A 426 21.97 8.98 -12.47
CA ALA A 426 22.25 10.16 -11.65
C ALA A 426 23.50 10.03 -10.76
N GLY A 427 24.21 8.89 -10.81
CA GLY A 427 25.49 8.68 -10.13
C GLY A 427 25.40 7.92 -8.79
N HIS A 428 24.22 7.44 -8.41
CA HIS A 428 24.08 6.64 -7.18
C HIS A 428 24.58 5.20 -7.38
N PRO A 429 25.16 4.55 -6.34
CA PRO A 429 25.66 3.18 -6.42
C PRO A 429 24.53 2.20 -6.78
N ALA A 430 24.82 1.19 -7.61
CA ALA A 430 23.82 0.31 -8.22
C ALA A 430 22.91 -0.42 -7.21
N LEU A 431 23.46 -1.04 -6.17
CA LEU A 431 22.70 -1.82 -5.20
C LEU A 431 21.86 -0.94 -4.26
N PRO A 432 22.38 0.16 -3.66
CA PRO A 432 21.58 1.14 -2.94
C PRO A 432 20.46 1.75 -3.77
N ALA A 433 20.74 2.15 -5.01
CA ALA A 433 19.75 2.70 -5.94
C ALA A 433 18.62 1.68 -6.24
N LEU A 434 18.96 0.40 -6.42
CA LEU A 434 17.96 -0.68 -6.60
C LEU A 434 17.09 -0.85 -5.35
N PHE A 435 17.71 -0.84 -4.16
CA PHE A 435 17.00 -0.97 -2.90
C PHE A 435 15.97 0.16 -2.73
N ASP A 436 16.40 1.41 -2.90
CA ASP A 436 15.54 2.57 -2.71
C ASP A 436 14.44 2.66 -3.78
N ALA A 437 14.75 2.28 -5.05
CA ALA A 437 13.74 2.18 -6.10
C ALA A 437 12.66 1.14 -5.79
N VAL A 438 13.05 -0.05 -5.31
CA VAL A 438 12.12 -1.11 -4.90
C VAL A 438 11.34 -0.69 -3.66
N SER A 439 11.98 -0.04 -2.70
CA SER A 439 11.32 0.49 -1.50
C SER A 439 10.22 1.49 -1.86
N ALA A 440 10.49 2.44 -2.74
CA ALA A 440 9.50 3.41 -3.22
C ALA A 440 8.32 2.73 -3.95
N LEU A 441 8.61 1.81 -4.90
CA LEU A 441 7.60 1.10 -5.67
C LEU A 441 6.77 0.10 -4.85
N SER A 442 7.37 -0.49 -3.82
CA SER A 442 6.65 -1.41 -2.92
C SER A 442 5.93 -0.67 -1.79
N GLY A 443 6.12 0.66 -1.66
CA GLY A 443 5.54 1.47 -0.60
C GLY A 443 6.04 1.03 0.78
N VAL A 444 7.36 0.83 0.93
CA VAL A 444 7.99 0.33 2.15
C VAL A 444 8.50 1.47 3.03
N GLY A 445 9.36 2.34 2.49
CA GLY A 445 9.90 3.45 3.25
C GLY A 445 11.32 3.26 3.79
N HIS A 446 11.89 2.06 3.70
CA HIS A 446 13.31 1.87 3.97
C HIS A 446 14.17 2.59 2.95
N SER A 447 15.22 3.28 3.38
CA SER A 447 16.21 3.90 2.50
C SER A 447 17.62 3.51 2.92
N THR A 448 18.49 3.42 1.93
CA THR A 448 19.94 3.28 2.09
C THR A 448 20.65 4.63 2.07
N GLY A 449 19.90 5.73 2.06
CA GLY A 449 20.41 7.09 1.98
C GLY A 449 20.50 7.65 0.56
N VAL A 450 20.07 6.89 -0.47
CA VAL A 450 19.97 7.39 -1.85
C VAL A 450 18.80 8.38 -1.98
N ILE A 451 17.66 8.03 -1.41
CA ILE A 451 16.52 8.93 -1.31
C ILE A 451 16.62 9.71 0.01
N GLY A 452 16.79 11.01 -0.09
CA GLY A 452 16.96 11.93 1.03
C GLY A 452 16.83 13.39 0.61
N PRO A 453 17.15 14.33 1.52
CA PRO A 453 17.02 15.78 1.30
C PRO A 453 17.76 16.28 0.05
N ASP A 454 18.94 15.75 -0.20
CA ASP A 454 19.84 16.19 -1.28
C ASP A 454 19.47 15.63 -2.66
N LEU A 455 18.42 14.77 -2.74
CA LEU A 455 17.96 14.24 -4.02
C LEU A 455 17.48 15.37 -4.93
N ASN A 456 17.88 15.36 -6.22
CA ASN A 456 17.45 16.39 -7.14
C ASN A 456 15.93 16.37 -7.37
N VAL A 457 15.36 17.52 -7.74
CA VAL A 457 13.90 17.71 -7.88
C VAL A 457 13.30 16.73 -8.89
N GLY A 458 13.97 16.46 -10.01
CA GLY A 458 13.47 15.52 -11.02
C GLY A 458 13.32 14.10 -10.47
N LEU A 459 14.28 13.64 -9.67
CA LEU A 459 14.23 12.33 -9.03
C LEU A 459 13.21 12.30 -7.87
N LYS A 460 13.03 13.41 -7.14
CA LYS A 460 11.95 13.53 -6.13
C LYS A 460 10.58 13.37 -6.78
N ILE A 461 10.32 14.06 -7.89
CA ILE A 461 9.05 13.93 -8.65
C ILE A 461 8.85 12.50 -9.14
N MET A 462 9.92 11.90 -9.70
CA MET A 462 9.88 10.52 -10.17
C MET A 462 9.60 9.54 -9.02
N THR A 463 10.16 9.75 -7.84
CA THR A 463 9.92 8.94 -6.65
C THR A 463 8.48 9.11 -6.15
N VAL A 464 7.92 10.32 -6.16
CA VAL A 464 6.48 10.56 -5.88
C VAL A 464 5.61 9.74 -6.83
N PHE A 465 5.95 9.71 -8.12
CA PHE A 465 5.22 8.89 -9.09
C PHE A 465 5.36 7.39 -8.80
N ALA A 466 6.55 6.93 -8.39
CA ALA A 466 6.80 5.54 -7.99
C ALA A 466 5.94 5.13 -6.78
N MET A 467 5.89 5.98 -5.74
CA MET A 467 5.08 5.74 -4.54
C MET A 467 3.58 5.63 -4.87
N LEU A 468 3.07 6.56 -5.70
CA LEU A 468 1.68 6.52 -6.18
C LEU A 468 1.39 5.28 -7.04
N LEU A 469 2.32 4.92 -7.94
CA LEU A 469 2.19 3.78 -8.84
C LEU A 469 2.11 2.46 -8.06
N GLY A 470 3.01 2.27 -7.10
CA GLY A 470 3.03 1.07 -6.26
C GLY A 470 1.80 0.96 -5.37
N ARG A 471 1.38 2.07 -4.76
CA ARG A 471 0.22 2.09 -3.86
C ARG A 471 -1.10 1.82 -4.56
N LEU A 472 -1.25 2.34 -5.77
CA LEU A 472 -2.44 2.19 -6.61
C LEU A 472 -2.43 0.93 -7.48
N GLU A 473 -1.57 -0.04 -7.17
CA GLU A 473 -1.44 -1.31 -7.88
C GLU A 473 -1.23 -1.14 -9.40
N PHE A 474 -0.42 -0.18 -9.81
CA PHE A 474 0.00 0.13 -11.18
C PHE A 474 -1.14 0.45 -12.14
N PHE A 475 -2.05 -0.49 -12.38
CA PHE A 475 -3.12 -0.34 -13.37
C PHE A 475 -4.09 0.80 -13.06
N VAL A 476 -4.30 1.12 -11.79
CA VAL A 476 -5.17 2.21 -11.34
C VAL A 476 -4.60 3.56 -11.75
N LEU A 477 -3.31 3.79 -11.51
CA LEU A 477 -2.65 5.03 -11.90
C LEU A 477 -2.46 5.11 -13.42
N ILE A 478 -2.04 4.01 -14.06
CA ILE A 478 -1.85 3.95 -15.51
C ILE A 478 -3.18 4.24 -16.22
N ALA A 479 -4.31 3.72 -15.75
CA ALA A 479 -5.63 3.99 -16.32
C ALA A 479 -5.99 5.48 -16.33
N LEU A 480 -5.52 6.26 -15.36
CA LEU A 480 -5.72 7.71 -15.31
C LEU A 480 -5.09 8.43 -16.52
N PHE A 481 -3.90 7.99 -16.94
CA PHE A 481 -3.12 8.62 -18.02
C PHE A 481 -3.40 8.03 -19.41
N LEU A 482 -4.10 6.90 -19.51
CA LEU A 482 -4.41 6.31 -20.80
C LEU A 482 -5.49 7.11 -21.54
N PRO A 483 -5.23 7.63 -22.77
CA PRO A 483 -6.24 8.35 -23.55
C PRO A 483 -7.49 7.50 -23.84
N SER A 484 -7.33 6.18 -24.02
CA SER A 484 -8.44 5.25 -24.25
C SER A 484 -9.42 5.13 -23.08
N THR A 485 -9.02 5.55 -21.87
CA THR A 485 -9.92 5.63 -20.72
C THR A 485 -10.96 6.74 -20.87
N TRP A 486 -10.61 7.83 -21.57
CA TRP A 486 -11.40 9.06 -21.64
C TRP A 486 -12.00 9.28 -23.03
N ILE A 487 -11.25 9.04 -24.10
CA ILE A 487 -11.57 9.42 -25.47
C ILE A 487 -11.83 8.17 -26.33
N SER A 488 -12.82 8.26 -27.22
CA SER A 488 -13.03 7.28 -28.28
C SER A 488 -11.98 7.50 -29.37
N ARG A 489 -11.21 6.49 -29.71
CA ARG A 489 -10.66 6.47 -31.05
C ARG A 489 -11.81 6.13 -32.00
N SER A 490 -12.24 7.16 -32.76
CA SER A 490 -13.15 7.01 -33.89
C SER A 490 -12.55 6.07 -34.93
#